data_67c1d81231ab4c2f724914ae234b54b8
#
_entry.id   67c1d81231ab4c2f724914ae234b54b8
#
_cell.length_a   1.000
_cell.length_b   1.000
_cell.length_c   1.000
_cell.angle_alpha   90.00
_cell.angle_beta   90.00
_cell.angle_gamma   90.00
#
_symmetry.space_group_name_H-M   'P 1'
#
loop_
_entity.id
_entity.type
_entity.pdbx_description
1 polymer ?
#
loop_
_entity_poly.entity_id
_entity_poly.type
_entity_poly.pdbx_seq_one_letter_code
_entity_poly.pdbx_strand_id
1 'polypeptide(L)' 'MDDKKIKITQIKSAIGYRQRTKDTLLALGIKKMNSSVIKINNSAIQGMVMVVNHLVKVEDV' A
#
# COMPACT_ATOMS: atom_id res chain seq x y z
N MET A 1 2.86 -8.76 21.82
CA MET A 1 3.12 -8.19 20.53
C MET A 1 1.87 -7.98 19.77
N ASP A 2 1.62 -6.78 19.47
CA ASP A 2 0.38 -6.46 18.82
C ASP A 2 0.57 -6.44 17.33
N ASP A 3 0.12 -7.51 16.71
CA ASP A 3 0.12 -7.57 15.28
C ASP A 3 -1.07 -6.77 14.77
N LYS A 4 -0.96 -5.47 14.85
CA LYS A 4 -2.00 -4.62 14.29
C LYS A 4 -1.98 -4.75 12.79
N LYS A 5 -3.17 -4.92 12.22
CA LYS A 5 -3.32 -4.98 10.78
C LYS A 5 -3.84 -3.67 10.25
N ILE A 6 -3.46 -3.36 9.05
CA ILE A 6 -3.93 -2.18 8.36
C ILE A 6 -4.49 -2.58 7.01
N LYS A 7 -5.48 -1.83 6.57
CA LYS A 7 -6.09 -2.02 5.26
C LYS A 7 -5.56 -0.93 4.34
N ILE A 8 -4.97 -1.34 3.24
CA ILE A 8 -4.38 -0.43 2.26
C ILE A 8 -5.20 -0.53 0.99
N THR A 9 -5.79 0.59 0.57
CA THR A 9 -6.63 0.64 -0.62
C THR A 9 -6.02 1.63 -1.60
N GLN A 10 -5.83 1.21 -2.85
CA GLN A 10 -5.36 2.12 -3.87
C GLN A 10 -6.50 3.02 -4.33
N ILE A 11 -6.32 4.32 -4.17
CA ILE A 11 -7.35 5.31 -4.52
C ILE A 11 -7.00 6.09 -5.77
N LYS A 12 -5.75 6.04 -6.22
CA LYS A 12 -5.31 6.73 -7.42
C LYS A 12 -4.50 5.81 -8.30
N SER A 13 -4.55 6.05 -9.60
CA SER A 13 -3.80 5.26 -10.56
C SER A 13 -2.30 5.55 -10.45
N ALA A 14 -1.48 4.51 -10.65
CA ALA A 14 -0.04 4.65 -10.70
C ALA A 14 0.46 4.94 -12.11
N ILE A 15 -0.43 5.12 -13.06
CA ILE A 15 -0.06 5.45 -14.44
C ILE A 15 0.67 6.79 -14.45
N GLY A 16 1.84 6.82 -15.08
CA GLY A 16 2.66 8.04 -15.14
C GLY A 16 3.63 8.16 -14.00
N TYR A 17 3.57 7.30 -12.99
CA TYR A 17 4.53 7.28 -11.90
C TYR A 17 5.71 6.37 -12.24
N ARG A 18 6.78 6.52 -11.46
CA ARG A 18 7.99 5.74 -11.70
C ARG A 18 7.74 4.25 -11.46
N GLN A 19 8.54 3.43 -12.12
CA GLN A 19 8.44 1.98 -11.97
C GLN A 19 8.58 1.55 -10.51
N ARG A 20 9.41 2.24 -9.74
CA ARG A 20 9.59 1.95 -8.31
C ARG A 20 8.25 2.01 -7.56
N THR A 21 7.44 3.02 -7.86
CA THR A 21 6.13 3.17 -7.23
C THR A 21 5.22 1.99 -7.58
N LYS A 22 5.22 1.61 -8.86
CA LYS A 22 4.43 0.47 -9.32
C LYS A 22 4.89 -0.82 -8.68
N ASP A 23 6.20 -1.02 -8.59
CA ASP A 23 6.78 -2.21 -7.96
C ASP A 23 6.41 -2.28 -6.48
N THR A 24 6.40 -1.14 -5.80
CA THR A 24 6.01 -1.10 -4.39
C THR A 24 4.55 -1.51 -4.22
N LEU A 25 3.67 -1.04 -5.09
CA LEU A 25 2.26 -1.45 -5.05
C LEU A 25 2.12 -2.94 -5.27
N LEU A 26 2.86 -3.50 -6.21
CA LEU A 26 2.84 -4.94 -6.45
C LEU A 26 3.37 -5.72 -5.25
N ALA A 27 4.41 -5.21 -4.61
CA ALA A 27 4.95 -5.84 -3.40
C ALA A 27 3.94 -5.84 -2.26
N LEU A 28 3.08 -4.83 -2.20
CA LEU A 28 1.99 -4.77 -1.23
C LEU A 28 0.84 -5.70 -1.60
N GLY A 29 0.81 -6.20 -2.83
CA GLY A 29 -0.25 -7.07 -3.30
C GLY A 29 -1.40 -6.33 -3.98
N ILE A 30 -1.23 -5.05 -4.24
CA ILE A 30 -2.26 -4.24 -4.91
C ILE A 30 -2.01 -4.28 -6.40
N LYS A 31 -2.94 -4.85 -7.14
CA LYS A 31 -2.78 -5.01 -8.59
C LYS A 31 -3.67 -4.09 -9.40
N LYS A 32 -4.76 -3.64 -8.83
CA LYS A 32 -5.75 -2.82 -9.54
C LYS A 32 -6.14 -1.63 -8.70
N MET A 33 -6.60 -0.60 -9.35
CA MET A 33 -7.17 0.56 -8.68
C MET A 33 -8.39 0.13 -7.87
N ASN A 34 -8.57 0.74 -6.71
CA ASN A 34 -9.65 0.42 -5.76
C ASN A 34 -9.53 -0.96 -5.12
N SER A 35 -8.42 -1.67 -5.36
CA SER A 35 -8.14 -2.89 -4.65
C SER A 35 -7.65 -2.58 -3.25
N SER A 36 -8.02 -3.42 -2.30
CA SER A 36 -7.54 -3.28 -0.94
C SER A 36 -6.86 -4.56 -0.50
N VAL A 37 -5.89 -4.41 0.39
CA VAL A 37 -5.21 -5.53 1.00
C VAL A 37 -5.05 -5.26 2.49
N ILE A 38 -4.98 -6.34 3.26
CA ILE A 38 -4.74 -6.24 4.69
C ILE A 38 -3.34 -6.76 4.95
N LYS A 39 -2.54 -5.96 5.60
CA LYS A 39 -1.16 -6.30 5.93
C LYS A 39 -0.90 -6.03 7.39
N ILE A 40 0.07 -6.74 7.94
CA ILE A 40 0.53 -6.49 9.30
C ILE A 40 1.29 -5.17 9.32
N ASN A 41 0.96 -4.33 10.28
CA ASN A 41 1.61 -3.03 10.41
C ASN A 41 2.98 -3.19 11.05
N ASN A 42 4.00 -3.35 10.22
CA ASN A 42 5.39 -3.42 10.69
C ASN A 42 6.23 -2.38 9.94
N SER A 43 7.50 -2.26 10.31
CA SER A 43 8.35 -1.23 9.73
C SER A 43 8.57 -1.40 8.24
N ALA A 44 8.63 -2.63 7.75
CA ALA A 44 8.80 -2.88 6.32
C ALA A 44 7.58 -2.41 5.55
N ILE A 45 6.37 -2.72 6.05
CA ILE A 45 5.13 -2.29 5.39
C ILE A 45 4.98 -0.77 5.49
N GLN A 46 5.31 -0.18 6.62
CA GLN A 46 5.26 1.27 6.76
C GLN A 46 6.16 1.97 5.75
N GLY A 47 7.35 1.43 5.53
CA GLY A 47 8.27 1.98 4.53
C GLY A 47 7.70 1.92 3.12
N MET A 48 7.06 0.81 2.77
CA MET A 48 6.41 0.67 1.47
C MET A 48 5.24 1.65 1.33
N VAL A 49 4.43 1.77 2.36
CA VAL A 49 3.28 2.67 2.35
C VAL A 49 3.74 4.12 2.19
N MET A 50 4.84 4.50 2.83
CA MET A 50 5.35 5.86 2.69
C MET A 50 5.71 6.21 1.25
N VAL A 51 6.19 5.25 0.49
CA VAL A 51 6.53 5.47 -0.92
C VAL A 51 5.28 5.74 -1.76
N VAL A 52 4.17 5.13 -1.41
CA VAL A 52 2.95 5.20 -2.21
C VAL A 52 1.77 5.84 -1.48
N ASN A 53 2.01 6.50 -0.35
CA ASN A 53 0.92 7.00 0.48
C ASN A 53 0.04 8.02 -0.25
N HIS A 54 0.58 8.69 -1.26
CA HIS A 54 -0.20 9.62 -2.08
C HIS A 54 -1.14 8.91 -3.06
N LEU A 55 -1.01 7.59 -3.18
CA LEU A 55 -1.83 6.79 -4.09
C LEU A 55 -2.78 5.85 -3.35
N VAL A 56 -2.57 5.67 -2.06
CA VAL A 56 -3.34 4.71 -1.28
C VAL A 56 -3.91 5.36 -0.04
N LYS A 57 -4.96 4.73 0.50
CA LYS A 57 -5.53 5.11 1.78
C LYS A 57 -5.29 3.98 2.75
N VAL A 58 -4.77 4.31 3.91
CA VAL A 58 -4.49 3.33 4.96
C VAL A 58 -5.50 3.50 6.07
N GLU A 59 -6.10 2.40 6.48
CA GLU A 59 -7.07 2.39 7.56
C GLU A 59 -6.72 1.31 8.55
N ASP A 60 -7.05 1.54 9.81
CA ASP A 60 -6.93 0.50 10.82
C ASP A 60 -8.05 -0.53 10.64
N VAL A 61 -7.70 -1.77 10.85
CA VAL A 61 -8.66 -2.86 10.71
C VAL A 61 -9.14 -3.30 12.09
#